data_07be0c90ea301fd8b6793e3a3f92b095
#
_entry.id   07be0c90ea301fd8b6793e3a3f92b095
#
_cell.length_a   1.000
_cell.length_b   1.000
_cell.length_c   1.000
_cell.angle_alpha   90.00
_cell.angle_beta   90.00
_cell.angle_gamma   90.00
#
_symmetry.space_group_name_H-M   'P 1'
#
loop_
_entity.id
_entity.type
_entity.pdbx_description
1 polymer ?
#
loop_
_entity_poly.entity_id
_entity_poly.type
_entity_poly.pdbx_seq_one_letter_code
_entity_poly.pdbx_strand_id
1 'polypeptide(L)'
;LQKPIVNIRRPRGTATQEMRRYASFIGTSNHKDLLTDTSGSRRYIVINVTGPIDCSPIDYEQLYTQAIHDLYKGERYWFDTEDEKIITENNQEFQVMPVAEQLFHEYFRAAKEEEEEYEQLLAIEILEQVQHDSKIRVSVCSIVEFGRILQKNKVPCVHTKRGNFYKVVRIKPGRR
;
A
#
# COMPACT_ATOMS: atom_id res chain seq x y z
N LEU A 1 10.03 9.81 -6.98
CA LEU A 1 10.42 9.22 -8.28
C LEU A 1 9.74 9.88 -9.48
N GLN A 2 8.59 10.53 -9.35
CA GLN A 2 7.78 11.07 -10.48
C GLN A 2 8.17 12.45 -10.98
N LYS A 3 9.11 13.16 -10.36
CA LYS A 3 9.51 14.49 -10.83
C LYS A 3 10.20 14.40 -12.20
N PRO A 4 9.71 15.07 -13.24
CA PRO A 4 10.31 15.04 -14.57
C PRO A 4 11.66 15.79 -14.61
N ILE A 5 11.85 16.73 -13.69
CA ILE A 5 13.07 17.52 -13.55
C ILE A 5 13.68 17.24 -12.18
N VAL A 6 14.97 17.04 -12.15
CA VAL A 6 15.76 16.86 -10.94
C VAL A 6 16.87 17.89 -10.89
N ASN A 7 17.12 18.44 -9.71
CA ASN A 7 18.19 19.37 -9.47
C ASN A 7 19.45 18.57 -9.08
N ILE A 8 20.44 18.58 -9.94
CA ILE A 8 21.70 17.86 -9.73
C ILE A 8 22.83 18.87 -9.57
N ARG A 9 23.64 18.66 -8.53
CA ARG A 9 24.90 19.37 -8.36
C ARG A 9 26.04 18.45 -8.76
N ARG A 10 26.87 18.88 -9.72
CA ARG A 10 28.05 18.13 -10.11
C ARG A 10 29.01 18.02 -8.92
N PRO A 11 29.75 16.91 -8.78
CA PRO A 11 30.80 16.81 -7.78
C PRO A 11 31.75 18.03 -7.89
N ARG A 12 32.05 18.69 -6.78
CA ARG A 12 32.84 19.90 -6.68
C ARG A 12 32.26 21.16 -7.34
N GLY A 13 31.04 21.10 -7.90
CA GLY A 13 30.35 22.27 -8.44
C GLY A 13 29.63 23.06 -7.35
N THR A 14 29.53 24.39 -7.52
CA THR A 14 28.78 25.28 -6.63
C THR A 14 27.35 25.50 -7.07
N ALA A 15 27.07 25.34 -8.37
CA ALA A 15 25.76 25.56 -8.96
C ALA A 15 24.96 24.27 -9.13
N THR A 16 23.67 24.36 -8.84
CA THR A 16 22.68 23.29 -9.12
C THR A 16 22.19 23.47 -10.55
N GLN A 17 22.14 22.40 -11.32
CA GLN A 17 21.62 22.36 -12.69
C GLN A 17 20.32 21.56 -12.71
N GLU A 18 19.32 22.08 -13.39
CA GLU A 18 18.10 21.34 -13.69
C GLU A 18 18.36 20.37 -14.83
N MET A 19 18.08 19.10 -14.60
CA MET A 19 18.20 18.06 -15.61
C MET A 19 16.90 17.27 -15.72
N ARG A 20 16.53 16.98 -16.97
CA ARG A 20 15.40 16.10 -17.22
C ARG A 20 15.75 14.69 -16.79
N ARG A 21 14.83 14.03 -16.09
CA ARG A 21 14.99 12.65 -15.69
C ARG A 21 14.57 11.73 -16.83
N TYR A 22 15.46 10.81 -17.20
CA TYR A 22 15.19 9.74 -18.16
C TYR A 22 15.26 8.35 -17.52
N ALA A 23 15.64 8.27 -16.25
CA ALA A 23 15.84 7.00 -15.56
C ALA A 23 14.52 6.34 -15.17
N SER A 24 14.36 5.08 -15.51
CA SER A 24 13.43 4.14 -14.90
C SER A 24 14.18 3.30 -13.86
N PHE A 25 13.43 2.75 -12.91
CA PHE A 25 14.02 1.99 -11.81
C PHE A 25 13.39 0.60 -11.77
N ILE A 26 14.23 -0.40 -11.63
CA ILE A 26 13.84 -1.76 -11.33
C ILE A 26 14.55 -2.20 -10.05
N GLY A 27 13.85 -2.97 -9.23
CA GLY A 27 14.41 -3.53 -8.00
C GLY A 27 13.93 -4.96 -7.84
N THR A 28 14.67 -5.75 -7.10
CA THR A 28 14.33 -7.13 -6.79
C THR A 28 14.28 -7.31 -5.26
N SER A 29 13.43 -8.21 -4.80
CA SER A 29 13.33 -8.59 -3.39
C SER A 29 12.89 -10.03 -3.26
N ASN A 30 13.37 -10.70 -2.21
CA ASN A 30 12.93 -12.02 -1.82
C ASN A 30 11.77 -11.97 -0.80
N HIS A 31 11.39 -10.76 -0.35
CA HIS A 31 10.31 -10.55 0.60
C HIS A 31 9.07 -10.03 -0.11
N LYS A 32 7.90 -10.51 0.32
CA LYS A 32 6.61 -9.99 -0.19
C LYS A 32 6.27 -8.63 0.40
N ASP A 33 6.70 -8.34 1.63
CA ASP A 33 6.43 -7.09 2.35
C ASP A 33 7.31 -5.94 1.81
N LEU A 34 6.95 -5.43 0.62
CA LEU A 34 7.74 -4.45 -0.11
C LEU A 34 7.22 -3.02 0.04
N LEU A 35 5.89 -2.88 0.10
CA LEU A 35 5.23 -1.59 -0.02
C LEU A 35 4.78 -1.09 1.35
N THR A 36 5.47 -0.08 1.86
CA THR A 36 5.14 0.56 3.15
C THR A 36 4.11 1.68 3.00
N ASP A 37 4.00 2.28 1.80
CA ASP A 37 3.08 3.38 1.52
C ASP A 37 1.85 2.86 0.77
N THR A 38 0.74 2.77 1.49
CA THR A 38 -0.54 2.32 0.93
C THR A 38 -1.11 3.28 -0.12
N SER A 39 -0.80 4.58 -0.01
CA SER A 39 -1.28 5.61 -0.94
C SER A 39 -0.43 5.71 -2.21
N GLY A 40 0.82 5.26 -2.13
CA GLY A 40 1.81 5.35 -3.22
C GLY A 40 2.00 4.08 -4.03
N SER A 41 1.28 3.00 -3.70
CA SER A 41 1.46 1.68 -4.32
C SER A 41 1.26 1.69 -5.85
N ARG A 42 0.37 2.52 -6.38
CA ARG A 42 0.14 2.71 -7.82
C ARG A 42 1.37 3.13 -8.63
N ARG A 43 2.45 3.55 -7.95
CA ARG A 43 3.72 3.96 -8.59
C ARG A 43 4.65 2.79 -8.85
N TYR A 44 4.30 1.63 -8.37
CA TYR A 44 5.09 0.41 -8.48
C TYR A 44 4.29 -0.64 -9.22
N ILE A 45 4.92 -1.27 -10.19
CA ILE A 45 4.39 -2.49 -10.81
C ILE A 45 5.14 -3.64 -10.16
N VAL A 46 4.46 -4.36 -9.27
CA VAL A 46 5.05 -5.52 -8.60
C VAL A 46 4.76 -6.75 -9.44
N ILE A 47 5.84 -7.46 -9.81
CA ILE A 47 5.77 -8.71 -10.57
C ILE A 47 6.21 -9.84 -9.65
N ASN A 48 5.32 -10.76 -9.38
CA ASN A 48 5.63 -11.96 -8.60
C ASN A 48 6.19 -13.04 -9.53
N VAL A 49 7.46 -13.34 -9.39
CA VAL A 49 8.11 -14.40 -10.16
C VAL A 49 7.83 -15.75 -9.51
N THR A 50 7.02 -16.59 -10.14
CA THR A 50 6.55 -17.88 -9.60
C THR A 50 7.30 -19.09 -10.15
N GLY A 51 8.21 -18.89 -11.10
CA GLY A 51 8.96 -19.96 -11.75
C GLY A 51 10.37 -19.53 -12.18
N PRO A 52 11.13 -20.43 -12.78
CA PRO A 52 12.44 -20.11 -13.29
C PRO A 52 12.34 -19.05 -14.41
N ILE A 53 13.26 -18.08 -14.38
CA ILE A 53 13.36 -17.06 -15.42
C ILE A 53 14.16 -17.63 -16.57
N ASP A 54 13.64 -17.52 -17.79
CA ASP A 54 14.40 -17.82 -19.00
C ASP A 54 15.49 -16.74 -19.19
N CYS A 55 16.75 -17.18 -19.13
CA CYS A 55 17.93 -16.34 -19.32
C CYS A 55 18.54 -16.49 -20.72
N SER A 56 17.81 -17.04 -21.70
CA SER A 56 18.26 -17.10 -23.09
C SER A 56 18.50 -15.70 -23.65
N PRO A 57 19.42 -15.58 -24.66
CA PRO A 57 19.68 -14.27 -25.26
C PRO A 57 18.42 -13.64 -25.85
N ILE A 58 18.20 -12.36 -25.52
CA ILE A 58 17.09 -11.58 -26.07
C ILE A 58 17.51 -10.95 -27.38
N ASP A 59 16.67 -11.10 -28.42
CA ASP A 59 16.82 -10.35 -29.65
C ASP A 59 16.34 -8.91 -29.43
N TYR A 60 17.27 -8.04 -29.07
CA TYR A 60 17.01 -6.63 -28.79
C TYR A 60 16.53 -5.88 -30.03
N GLU A 61 16.97 -6.24 -31.23
CA GLU A 61 16.57 -5.59 -32.47
C GLU A 61 15.07 -5.83 -32.72
N GLN A 62 14.62 -7.06 -32.57
CA GLN A 62 13.22 -7.42 -32.69
C GLN A 62 12.38 -6.75 -31.59
N LEU A 63 12.84 -6.76 -30.34
CA LEU A 63 12.14 -6.16 -29.21
C LEU A 63 11.92 -4.65 -29.42
N TYR A 64 12.97 -3.91 -29.79
CA TYR A 64 12.87 -2.47 -30.01
C TYR A 64 12.04 -2.14 -31.25
N THR A 65 12.16 -2.94 -32.31
CA THR A 65 11.33 -2.77 -33.52
C THR A 65 9.86 -2.94 -33.21
N GLN A 66 9.49 -3.94 -32.41
CA GLN A 66 8.12 -4.13 -31.96
C GLN A 66 7.62 -2.92 -31.14
N ALA A 67 8.41 -2.47 -30.15
CA ALA A 67 8.03 -1.34 -29.31
C ALA A 67 7.79 -0.05 -30.13
N ILE A 68 8.66 0.22 -31.11
CA ILE A 68 8.52 1.36 -32.02
C ILE A 68 7.26 1.22 -32.90
N HIS A 69 7.02 0.03 -33.43
CA HIS A 69 5.85 -0.25 -34.24
C HIS A 69 4.55 -0.05 -33.46
N ASP A 70 4.49 -0.49 -32.20
CA ASP A 70 3.33 -0.34 -31.34
C ASP A 70 3.07 1.16 -31.02
N LEU A 71 4.12 1.93 -30.80
CA LEU A 71 4.01 3.39 -30.65
C LEU A 71 3.46 4.06 -31.93
N TYR A 72 3.90 3.66 -33.11
CA TYR A 72 3.40 4.18 -34.38
C TYR A 72 1.93 3.80 -34.65
N LYS A 73 1.49 2.67 -34.12
CA LYS A 73 0.07 2.28 -34.16
C LYS A 73 -0.79 3.04 -33.18
N GLY A 74 -0.19 3.84 -32.31
CA GLY A 74 -0.90 4.62 -31.29
C GLY A 74 -1.18 3.84 -30.00
N GLU A 75 -0.45 2.74 -29.77
CA GLU A 75 -0.54 2.03 -28.50
C GLU A 75 -0.17 2.96 -27.34
N ARG A 76 -0.96 2.86 -26.27
CA ARG A 76 -0.83 3.71 -25.11
C ARG A 76 0.36 3.29 -24.26
N TYR A 77 1.26 4.23 -23.95
CA TYR A 77 2.46 4.00 -23.13
C TYR A 77 2.36 4.59 -21.71
N TRP A 78 1.16 4.98 -21.31
CA TRP A 78 0.87 5.46 -19.95
C TRP A 78 -0.32 4.72 -19.36
N PHE A 79 -0.40 4.68 -18.04
CA PHE A 79 -1.52 4.10 -17.32
C PHE A 79 -2.63 5.13 -17.10
N ASP A 80 -3.86 4.72 -17.25
CA ASP A 80 -5.03 5.51 -16.87
C ASP A 80 -5.55 5.13 -15.47
N THR A 81 -6.69 5.70 -15.10
CA THR A 81 -7.30 5.46 -13.79
C THR A 81 -7.72 4.00 -13.57
N GLU A 82 -8.12 3.29 -14.62
CA GLU A 82 -8.50 1.88 -14.53
C GLU A 82 -7.25 1.00 -14.33
N ASP A 83 -6.19 1.27 -15.08
CA ASP A 83 -4.90 0.60 -14.92
C ASP A 83 -4.33 0.84 -13.52
N GLU A 84 -4.43 2.08 -12.99
CA GLU A 84 -3.98 2.41 -11.63
C GLU A 84 -4.76 1.62 -10.57
N LYS A 85 -6.05 1.35 -10.78
CA LYS A 85 -6.84 0.49 -9.88
C LYS A 85 -6.33 -0.94 -9.89
N ILE A 86 -6.15 -1.52 -11.09
CA ILE A 86 -5.63 -2.88 -11.25
C ILE A 86 -4.27 -3.02 -10.59
N ILE A 87 -3.36 -2.07 -10.82
CA ILE A 87 -2.03 -2.04 -10.19
C ILE A 87 -2.16 -1.98 -8.66
N THR A 88 -3.06 -1.14 -8.16
CA THR A 88 -3.26 -0.98 -6.71
C THR A 88 -3.81 -2.25 -6.08
N GLU A 89 -4.76 -2.91 -6.74
CA GLU A 89 -5.34 -4.18 -6.28
C GLU A 89 -4.29 -5.30 -6.25
N ASN A 90 -3.51 -5.45 -7.32
CA ASN A 90 -2.42 -6.42 -7.39
C ASN A 90 -1.34 -6.17 -6.32
N ASN A 91 -1.09 -4.92 -6.00
CA ASN A 91 -0.08 -4.52 -5.02
C ASN A 91 -0.52 -4.75 -3.56
N GLN A 92 -1.80 -5.05 -3.29
CA GLN A 92 -2.29 -5.30 -1.93
C GLN A 92 -1.58 -6.47 -1.25
N GLU A 93 -1.25 -7.53 -2.00
CA GLU A 93 -0.50 -8.67 -1.49
C GLU A 93 0.91 -8.33 -0.99
N PHE A 94 1.48 -7.22 -1.49
CA PHE A 94 2.86 -6.82 -1.23
C PHE A 94 2.97 -5.65 -0.24
N GLN A 95 1.85 -5.26 0.37
CA GLN A 95 1.84 -4.21 1.38
C GLN A 95 2.24 -4.75 2.74
N VAL A 96 3.11 -4.01 3.40
CA VAL A 96 3.43 -4.26 4.81
C VAL A 96 2.19 -3.98 5.64
N MET A 97 1.73 -4.96 6.40
CA MET A 97 0.62 -4.76 7.33
C MET A 97 1.12 -4.01 8.57
N PRO A 98 0.62 -2.79 8.85
CA PRO A 98 1.01 -2.05 10.04
C PRO A 98 0.75 -2.83 11.32
N VAL A 99 1.61 -2.67 12.32
CA VAL A 99 1.45 -3.36 13.62
C VAL A 99 0.10 -3.06 14.26
N ALA A 100 -0.40 -1.83 14.13
CA ALA A 100 -1.73 -1.46 14.62
C ALA A 100 -2.87 -2.24 13.92
N GLU A 101 -2.72 -2.57 12.64
CA GLU A 101 -3.66 -3.39 11.87
C GLU A 101 -3.60 -4.86 12.31
N GLN A 102 -2.39 -5.40 12.50
CA GLN A 102 -2.20 -6.76 13.01
C GLN A 102 -2.84 -6.94 14.39
N LEU A 103 -2.59 -5.99 15.30
CA LEU A 103 -3.16 -6.00 16.63
C LEU A 103 -4.69 -5.83 16.60
N PHE A 104 -5.22 -4.98 15.71
CA PHE A 104 -6.65 -4.88 15.53
C PHE A 104 -7.26 -6.25 15.19
N HIS A 105 -6.70 -6.96 14.22
CA HIS A 105 -7.20 -8.28 13.83
C HIS A 105 -7.01 -9.37 14.91
N GLU A 106 -6.06 -9.19 15.82
CA GLU A 106 -5.88 -10.13 16.94
C GLU A 106 -6.95 -9.94 18.01
N TYR A 107 -7.37 -8.70 18.29
CA TYR A 107 -8.28 -8.40 19.40
C TYR A 107 -9.70 -8.05 18.95
N PHE A 108 -9.87 -7.57 17.73
CA PHE A 108 -11.15 -7.12 17.20
C PHE A 108 -11.36 -7.60 15.76
N ARG A 109 -12.60 -7.63 15.34
CA ARG A 109 -13.02 -7.77 13.95
C ARG A 109 -14.17 -6.80 13.64
N ALA A 110 -14.40 -6.55 12.37
CA ALA A 110 -15.59 -5.84 11.91
C ALA A 110 -16.87 -6.61 12.28
N ALA A 111 -17.89 -5.91 12.75
CA ALA A 111 -19.21 -6.49 12.91
C ALA A 111 -19.84 -6.79 11.54
N LYS A 112 -20.54 -7.91 11.42
CA LYS A 112 -21.31 -8.25 10.22
C LYS A 112 -22.65 -7.50 10.22
N GLU A 113 -23.26 -7.33 9.06
CA GLU A 113 -24.52 -6.57 8.92
C GLU A 113 -25.68 -7.18 9.73
N GLU A 114 -25.72 -8.50 9.90
CA GLU A 114 -26.77 -9.22 10.61
C GLU A 114 -26.42 -9.51 12.08
N GLU A 115 -25.30 -8.99 12.57
CA GLU A 115 -24.80 -9.30 13.92
C GLU A 115 -25.39 -8.30 14.94
N GLU A 116 -26.15 -8.82 15.93
CA GLU A 116 -26.76 -8.00 16.96
C GLU A 116 -25.80 -7.67 18.12
N GLU A 117 -24.81 -8.54 18.36
CA GLU A 117 -23.82 -8.36 19.44
C GLU A 117 -22.56 -7.67 18.90
N TYR A 118 -22.49 -6.37 19.00
CA TYR A 118 -21.29 -5.57 18.65
C TYR A 118 -21.13 -4.40 19.61
N GLU A 119 -19.88 -3.93 19.70
CA GLU A 119 -19.55 -2.70 20.41
C GLU A 119 -19.44 -1.53 19.43
N GLN A 120 -19.91 -0.33 19.85
CA GLN A 120 -19.73 0.91 19.10
C GLN A 120 -18.65 1.74 19.79
N LEU A 121 -17.48 1.78 19.23
CA LEU A 121 -16.31 2.42 19.81
C LEU A 121 -15.72 3.48 18.88
N LEU A 122 -15.15 4.53 19.45
CA LEU A 122 -14.31 5.48 18.71
C LEU A 122 -12.98 4.82 18.34
N ALA A 123 -12.34 5.30 17.27
CA ALA A 123 -11.04 4.79 16.88
C ALA A 123 -9.99 4.85 18.02
N ILE A 124 -10.07 5.91 18.85
CA ILE A 124 -9.18 6.06 20.01
C ILE A 124 -9.47 4.98 21.07
N GLU A 125 -10.72 4.68 21.36
CA GLU A 125 -11.10 3.68 22.35
C GLU A 125 -10.66 2.29 21.95
N ILE A 126 -10.81 1.94 20.65
CA ILE A 126 -10.32 0.67 20.11
C ILE A 126 -8.80 0.58 20.25
N LEU A 127 -8.08 1.67 19.88
CA LEU A 127 -6.62 1.70 19.95
C LEU A 127 -6.12 1.56 21.39
N GLU A 128 -6.74 2.25 22.35
CA GLU A 128 -6.42 2.16 23.78
C GLU A 128 -6.65 0.73 24.32
N GLN A 129 -7.76 0.10 23.97
CA GLN A 129 -8.05 -1.27 24.37
C GLN A 129 -7.03 -2.27 23.79
N VAL A 130 -6.70 -2.11 22.50
CA VAL A 130 -5.66 -2.93 21.83
C VAL A 130 -4.31 -2.75 22.52
N GLN A 131 -3.94 -1.52 22.87
CA GLN A 131 -2.69 -1.22 23.58
C GLN A 131 -2.67 -1.84 24.98
N HIS A 132 -3.77 -1.72 25.71
CA HIS A 132 -3.91 -2.29 27.04
C HIS A 132 -3.78 -3.81 27.02
N ASP A 133 -4.47 -4.47 26.10
CA ASP A 133 -4.54 -5.95 26.05
C ASP A 133 -3.27 -6.57 25.48
N SER A 134 -2.63 -5.92 24.51
CA SER A 134 -1.37 -6.41 23.93
C SER A 134 -0.16 -6.20 24.84
N LYS A 135 -0.27 -5.36 25.88
CA LYS A 135 0.85 -4.91 26.73
C LYS A 135 2.00 -4.27 25.95
N ILE A 136 1.81 -4.02 24.67
CA ILE A 136 2.75 -3.33 23.80
C ILE A 136 2.46 -1.84 23.90
N ARG A 137 3.44 -1.05 24.29
CA ARG A 137 3.33 0.41 24.20
C ARG A 137 3.45 0.81 22.71
N VAL A 138 2.35 0.66 21.99
CA VAL A 138 2.30 0.95 20.57
C VAL A 138 2.11 2.46 20.38
N SER A 139 3.17 3.21 20.41
CA SER A 139 3.22 4.56 19.84
C SER A 139 3.29 4.47 18.29
N VAL A 140 2.49 3.61 17.67
CA VAL A 140 2.81 3.10 16.33
C VAL A 140 2.02 3.78 15.24
N CYS A 141 0.89 4.38 15.55
CA CYS A 141 0.16 5.17 14.56
C CYS A 141 -0.64 6.29 15.21
N SER A 142 -0.91 7.35 14.44
CA SER A 142 -1.84 8.39 14.85
C SER A 142 -3.28 7.87 14.80
N ILE A 143 -4.20 8.49 15.56
CA ILE A 143 -5.64 8.16 15.53
C ILE A 143 -6.21 8.27 14.11
N VAL A 144 -5.71 9.23 13.33
CA VAL A 144 -6.11 9.43 11.92
C VAL A 144 -5.70 8.25 11.05
N GLU A 145 -4.47 7.77 11.22
CA GLU A 145 -3.98 6.57 10.51
C GLU A 145 -4.74 5.33 10.93
N PHE A 146 -5.02 5.17 12.23
CA PHE A 146 -5.82 4.05 12.71
C PHE A 146 -7.25 4.08 12.15
N GLY A 147 -7.87 5.26 12.07
CA GLY A 147 -9.15 5.43 11.41
C GLY A 147 -9.14 5.00 9.93
N ARG A 148 -8.05 5.28 9.20
CA ARG A 148 -7.86 4.79 7.82
C ARG A 148 -7.71 3.28 7.76
N ILE A 149 -7.02 2.67 8.73
CA ILE A 149 -6.90 1.21 8.86
C ILE A 149 -8.29 0.58 9.04
N LEU A 150 -9.12 1.12 9.94
CA LEU A 150 -10.48 0.64 10.15
C LEU A 150 -11.35 0.74 8.89
N GLN A 151 -11.22 1.86 8.14
CA GLN A 151 -11.92 2.02 6.85
C GLN A 151 -11.43 1.04 5.79
N LYS A 152 -10.10 0.85 5.66
CA LYS A 152 -9.49 -0.14 4.76
C LYS A 152 -10.03 -1.55 5.02
N ASN A 153 -10.22 -1.89 6.30
CA ASN A 153 -10.77 -3.17 6.74
C ASN A 153 -12.30 -3.22 6.70
N LYS A 154 -12.94 -2.24 6.05
CA LYS A 154 -14.40 -2.16 5.87
C LYS A 154 -15.18 -2.28 7.18
N VAL A 155 -14.62 -1.76 8.27
CA VAL A 155 -15.33 -1.73 9.56
C VAL A 155 -16.51 -0.76 9.46
N PRO A 156 -17.76 -1.21 9.70
CA PRO A 156 -18.93 -0.35 9.61
C PRO A 156 -18.80 0.83 10.55
N CYS A 157 -19.11 2.04 10.05
CA CYS A 157 -18.93 3.29 10.78
C CYS A 157 -20.22 4.09 10.82
N VAL A 158 -20.56 4.61 11.99
CA VAL A 158 -21.69 5.51 12.20
C VAL A 158 -21.16 6.91 12.53
N HIS A 159 -21.51 7.89 11.71
CA HIS A 159 -21.13 9.28 11.94
C HIS A 159 -22.08 9.94 12.94
N THR A 160 -21.54 10.49 14.01
CA THR A 160 -22.29 11.22 15.03
C THR A 160 -21.68 12.58 15.30
N LYS A 161 -22.40 13.45 16.03
CA LYS A 161 -21.85 14.74 16.49
C LYS A 161 -20.62 14.61 17.40
N ARG A 162 -20.42 13.43 18.02
CA ARG A 162 -19.28 13.13 18.90
C ARG A 162 -18.10 12.49 18.17
N GLY A 163 -18.26 12.14 16.89
CA GLY A 163 -17.22 11.51 16.07
C GLY A 163 -17.72 10.26 15.34
N ASN A 164 -16.76 9.53 14.81
CA ASN A 164 -16.99 8.31 14.03
C ASN A 164 -16.93 7.10 14.95
N PHE A 165 -18.07 6.44 15.13
CA PHE A 165 -18.18 5.21 15.90
C PHE A 165 -18.10 4.00 14.97
N TYR A 166 -17.19 3.10 15.26
CA TYR A 166 -16.96 1.87 14.50
C TYR A 166 -17.64 0.69 15.19
N LYS A 167 -18.35 -0.13 14.42
CA LYS A 167 -18.99 -1.35 14.91
C LYS A 167 -17.99 -2.49 14.87
N VAL A 168 -17.56 -2.93 16.03
CA VAL A 168 -16.55 -3.97 16.18
C VAL A 168 -17.04 -5.07 17.13
N VAL A 169 -16.50 -6.26 16.94
CA VAL A 169 -16.71 -7.39 17.85
C VAL A 169 -15.37 -7.78 18.44
N ARG A 170 -15.32 -7.87 19.75
CA ARG A 170 -14.12 -8.28 20.45
C ARG A 170 -13.88 -9.79 20.27
N ILE A 171 -12.69 -10.14 19.84
CA ILE A 171 -12.24 -11.53 19.77
C ILE A 171 -11.66 -11.86 21.15
N LYS A 172 -12.29 -12.79 21.89
CA LYS A 172 -11.68 -13.29 23.13
C LYS A 172 -10.41 -14.03 22.74
N PRO A 173 -9.23 -13.69 23.31
CA PRO A 173 -8.05 -14.47 23.07
C PRO A 173 -8.35 -15.92 23.47
N GLY A 174 -8.20 -16.84 22.52
CA GLY A 174 -8.36 -18.25 22.82
C GLY A 174 -7.42 -18.62 23.98
N ARG A 175 -7.95 -19.24 25.02
CA ARG A 175 -7.11 -19.78 26.08
C ARG A 175 -6.11 -20.73 25.42
N ARG A 176 -4.83 -20.34 25.38
CA ARG A 176 -3.74 -21.27 25.14
C ARG A 176 -3.53 -22.14 26.34
#